data_7f8cd0c2335dff955b17676fd55bbf55
#
_entry.id   7f8cd0c2335dff955b17676fd55bbf55
#
_cell.length_a   1.000
_cell.length_b   1.000
_cell.length_c   1.000
_cell.angle_alpha   90.00
_cell.angle_beta   90.00
_cell.angle_gamma   90.00
#
_symmetry.space_group_name_H-M   'P 1'
#
loop_
_entity.id
_entity.type
_entity.pdbx_description
1 polymer ?
#
loop_
_entity_poly.entity_id
_entity_poly.type
_entity_poly.pdbx_seq_one_letter_code
_entity_poly.pdbx_strand_id
1 'polypeptide(L)' 'MNRSKHDMFTEYPDVVDVEQLCKMLGGISRKLAYRLLASGELRCVRIGRSYRIPKLCVIEYLTGGEADAA' A
#
# COMPACT_ATOMS: atom_id res chain seq x y z
N MET A 1 23.55 3.72 7.41
CA MET A 1 23.10 3.35 6.18
C MET A 1 21.64 3.52 6.02
N ASN A 2 21.25 4.18 5.00
CA ASN A 2 19.89 4.43 4.77
C ASN A 2 19.21 3.33 4.04
N ARG A 3 18.01 3.02 4.44
CA ARG A 3 17.24 2.04 3.76
C ARG A 3 16.30 2.76 2.86
N SER A 4 16.30 2.46 1.59
CA SER A 4 15.45 3.15 0.66
C SER A 4 14.03 2.62 0.77
N LYS A 5 13.06 3.31 0.18
CA LYS A 5 11.73 2.86 0.20
C LYS A 5 11.61 1.52 -0.48
N HIS A 6 12.47 1.24 -1.46
CA HIS A 6 12.38 0.02 -2.21
C HIS A 6 12.78 -1.20 -1.37
N ASP A 7 13.36 -0.98 -0.20
CA ASP A 7 13.75 -2.09 0.64
C ASP A 7 12.62 -2.52 1.58
N MET A 8 11.51 -1.81 1.60
CA MET A 8 10.42 -2.18 2.45
C MET A 8 9.58 -3.23 1.76
N PHE A 9 9.03 -4.15 2.53
CA PHE A 9 8.12 -5.17 2.03
C PHE A 9 8.70 -5.95 0.86
N THR A 10 9.98 -6.30 0.94
CA THR A 10 10.63 -6.98 -0.17
C THR A 10 10.06 -8.36 -0.45
N GLU A 11 9.37 -8.95 0.52
CA GLU A 11 8.79 -10.24 0.29
C GLU A 11 7.41 -10.14 -0.36
N TYR A 12 6.90 -8.96 -0.63
CA TYR A 12 5.63 -8.80 -1.30
C TYR A 12 5.86 -8.43 -2.76
N PRO A 13 4.95 -8.80 -3.66
CA PRO A 13 5.12 -8.46 -5.07
C PRO A 13 4.94 -6.96 -5.27
N ASP A 14 5.28 -6.46 -6.44
CA ASP A 14 5.19 -5.04 -6.74
C ASP A 14 3.74 -4.54 -6.68
N VAL A 15 2.78 -5.39 -6.94
CA VAL A 15 1.37 -5.03 -6.87
C VAL A 15 0.72 -6.04 -5.93
N VAL A 16 0.01 -5.56 -4.92
CA VAL A 16 -0.58 -6.42 -3.92
C VAL A 16 -2.10 -6.34 -3.96
N ASP A 17 -2.77 -7.33 -3.41
CA ASP A 17 -4.23 -7.34 -3.35
C ASP A 17 -4.64 -6.83 -1.96
N VAL A 18 -5.94 -6.82 -1.70
CA VAL A 18 -6.47 -6.29 -0.44
C VAL A 18 -5.99 -7.11 0.75
N GLU A 19 -5.91 -8.42 0.58
CA GLU A 19 -5.51 -9.25 1.67
C GLU A 19 -4.08 -8.98 2.07
N GLN A 20 -3.20 -8.83 1.08
CA GLN A 20 -1.81 -8.52 1.34
C GLN A 20 -1.70 -7.11 1.92
N LEU A 21 -2.53 -6.19 1.44
CA LEU A 21 -2.53 -4.82 1.94
C LEU A 21 -2.84 -4.81 3.43
N CYS A 22 -3.81 -5.60 3.86
CA CYS A 22 -4.18 -5.65 5.27
C CYS A 22 -2.97 -6.06 6.12
N LYS A 23 -2.20 -7.03 5.64
CA LYS A 23 -1.05 -7.49 6.37
C LYS A 23 0.04 -6.43 6.39
N MET A 24 0.23 -5.74 5.29
CA MET A 24 1.26 -4.72 5.18
C MET A 24 0.95 -3.54 6.11
N LEU A 25 -0.31 -3.30 6.38
CA LEU A 25 -0.70 -2.21 7.25
C LEU A 25 -0.88 -2.66 8.71
N GLY A 26 -0.30 -3.77 9.06
CA GLY A 26 -0.29 -4.21 10.44
C GLY A 26 -1.45 -5.09 10.85
N GLY A 27 -2.12 -5.68 9.88
CA GLY A 27 -3.23 -6.57 10.20
C GLY A 27 -4.57 -5.87 10.36
N ILE A 28 -4.79 -4.82 9.60
CA ILE A 28 -6.07 -4.13 9.69
C ILE A 28 -7.17 -4.98 9.05
N SER A 29 -8.42 -4.64 9.34
CA SER A 29 -9.52 -5.40 8.79
C SER A 29 -9.72 -5.06 7.33
N ARG A 30 -10.39 -5.95 6.58
CA ARG A 30 -10.66 -5.70 5.20
C ARG A 30 -11.59 -4.51 5.06
N LYS A 31 -12.50 -4.35 6.01
CA LYS A 31 -13.44 -3.26 5.96
C LYS A 31 -12.69 -1.92 5.98
N LEU A 32 -11.68 -1.82 6.83
CA LEU A 32 -10.91 -0.60 6.93
C LEU A 32 -10.08 -0.42 5.66
N ALA A 33 -9.50 -1.50 5.15
CA ALA A 33 -8.72 -1.44 3.94
C ALA A 33 -9.57 -0.93 2.76
N TYR A 34 -10.77 -1.45 2.61
CA TYR A 34 -11.64 -1.03 1.53
C TYR A 34 -12.01 0.45 1.71
N ARG A 35 -12.15 0.90 2.93
CA ARG A 35 -12.48 2.28 3.19
C ARG A 35 -11.32 3.18 2.73
N LEU A 36 -10.10 2.81 3.01
CA LEU A 36 -8.95 3.60 2.61
C LEU A 36 -8.85 3.66 1.09
N LEU A 37 -9.14 2.54 0.42
CA LEU A 37 -9.06 2.50 -1.02
C LEU A 37 -10.19 3.30 -1.66
N ALA A 38 -11.38 3.20 -1.10
CA ALA A 38 -12.54 3.88 -1.66
C ALA A 38 -12.46 5.38 -1.45
N SER A 39 -11.84 5.83 -0.37
CA SER A 39 -11.76 7.23 -0.08
C SER A 39 -10.65 7.93 -0.85
N GLY A 40 -9.78 7.15 -1.48
CA GLY A 40 -8.68 7.74 -2.21
C GLY A 40 -7.48 8.07 -1.35
N GLU A 41 -7.52 7.73 -0.06
CA GLU A 41 -6.39 7.99 0.79
C GLU A 41 -5.21 7.13 0.39
N LEU A 42 -5.48 5.97 -0.17
CA LEU A 42 -4.44 5.08 -0.62
C LEU A 42 -4.69 4.84 -2.09
N ARG A 43 -3.71 5.11 -2.94
CA ARG A 43 -3.88 4.95 -4.35
C ARG A 43 -3.95 3.49 -4.75
N CYS A 44 -4.80 3.19 -5.70
CA CYS A 44 -4.95 1.84 -6.19
C CYS A 44 -5.53 1.87 -7.58
N VAL A 45 -5.46 0.73 -8.26
CA VAL A 45 -6.06 0.57 -9.56
C VAL A 45 -7.14 -0.49 -9.38
N ARG A 46 -8.34 -0.24 -9.90
CA ARG A 46 -9.39 -1.22 -9.79
C ARG A 46 -9.55 -1.91 -11.11
N ILE A 47 -9.42 -3.22 -11.12
CA ILE A 47 -9.55 -4.00 -12.32
C ILE A 47 -10.71 -4.96 -12.08
N GLY A 48 -11.81 -4.74 -12.77
CA GLY A 48 -13.01 -5.52 -12.55
C GLY A 48 -13.50 -5.28 -11.13
N ARG A 49 -13.56 -6.33 -10.33
CA ARG A 49 -14.00 -6.20 -8.96
C ARG A 49 -12.86 -6.21 -7.98
N SER A 50 -11.64 -6.27 -8.49
CA SER A 50 -10.49 -6.39 -7.63
C SER A 50 -9.72 -5.10 -7.56
N TYR A 51 -9.17 -4.82 -6.38
CA TYR A 51 -8.29 -3.70 -6.24
C TYR A 51 -6.87 -4.22 -6.39
N ARG A 52 -6.05 -3.46 -7.12
CA ARG A 52 -4.64 -3.78 -7.27
C ARG A 52 -3.90 -2.57 -6.75
N ILE A 53 -3.09 -2.77 -5.72
CA ILE A 53 -2.45 -1.67 -5.04
C ILE A 53 -0.96 -1.75 -5.30
N PRO A 54 -0.38 -0.76 -5.98
CA PRO A 54 1.08 -0.77 -6.17
C PRO A 54 1.77 -0.71 -4.82
N LYS A 55 2.74 -1.56 -4.62
CA LYS A 55 3.43 -1.64 -3.36
C LYS A 55 4.03 -0.30 -2.97
N LEU A 56 4.53 0.46 -3.94
CA LEU A 56 5.11 1.74 -3.65
C LEU A 56 4.08 2.72 -3.09
N CYS A 57 2.82 2.58 -3.48
CA CYS A 57 1.79 3.45 -2.96
C CYS A 57 1.54 3.16 -1.48
N VAL A 58 1.67 1.90 -1.08
CA VAL A 58 1.52 1.53 0.32
C VAL A 58 2.69 2.12 1.11
N ILE A 59 3.88 2.02 0.56
CA ILE A 59 5.05 2.54 1.22
C ILE A 59 4.93 4.04 1.39
N GLU A 60 4.47 4.74 0.36
CA GLU A 60 4.32 6.17 0.43
C GLU A 60 3.26 6.55 1.46
N TYR A 61 2.21 5.78 1.55
CA TYR A 61 1.16 6.05 2.52
C TYR A 61 1.74 5.94 3.94
N LEU A 62 2.54 4.93 4.18
CA LEU A 62 3.11 4.71 5.50
C LEU A 62 4.19 5.71 5.84
N THR A 63 4.91 6.19 4.85
CA THR A 63 5.99 7.13 5.10
C THR A 63 5.52 8.58 4.97
N GLY A 64 4.24 8.78 4.70
CA GLY A 64 3.71 10.12 4.58
C GLY A 64 3.87 10.71 3.20
N GLY A 65 4.41 9.90 2.28
CA GLY A 65 4.54 10.36 0.91
C GLY A 65 5.55 11.45 0.71
N GLU A 66 6.20 11.86 1.74
CA GLU A 66 7.11 12.88 1.63
C GLU A 66 8.48 12.55 1.67
N ALA A 67 8.81 11.32 1.86
CA ALA A 67 10.16 10.89 1.97
C ALA A 67 10.97 11.30 0.80
N ASP A 68 10.37 11.33 -0.35
CA ASP A 68 11.14 11.65 -1.48
C ASP A 68 11.11 13.11 -1.74
N ALA A 69 10.34 13.84 -1.05
CA ALA A 69 10.27 15.22 -1.31
C ALA A 69 11.39 15.94 -0.61
N ALA A 70 11.97 15.29 0.25
CA ALA A 70 13.03 15.95 1.03
C ALA A 70 14.22 16.31 0.20
#